data_458fb19d919bc37d5fe913b4b3019310
#
_entry.id   458fb19d919bc37d5fe913b4b3019310
#
_cell.length_a   1.000
_cell.length_b   1.000
_cell.length_c   1.000
_cell.angle_alpha   90.00
_cell.angle_beta   90.00
_cell.angle_gamma   90.00
#
_symmetry.space_group_name_H-M   'P 1'
#
loop_
_entity.id
_entity.type
_entity.pdbx_description
1 polymer ?
#
loop_
_entity_poly.entity_id
_entity_poly.type
_entity_poly.pdbx_seq_one_letter_code
_entity_poly.pdbx_strand_id
1 'polypeptide(L)'
;SFALKDTILNLANNTDDYKSFYHCKDGKKIRHYDVHNLYGYNMTRAASEAFEKISPEKRILMFSRSSCIGSHRYGGIWMGDNMSRWQHILLNLKMLPSLNMCGFLYTGADLGGFGENTTEDLLLRWYALGIFMPLLRNHSALGTREQEPFRFKNSIEKFRNILNLRYRLLPYIYSEFMKAALQGTMYASPLGFIWSKDEDA
;
A
#
# COMPACT_ATOMS: atom_id res chain seq x y z
N SER A 1 16.88 10.08 -20.03
CA SER A 1 16.09 9.78 -18.81
C SER A 1 15.07 10.88 -18.50
N PHE A 2 15.37 12.14 -18.76
CA PHE A 2 14.44 13.27 -18.56
C PHE A 2 13.21 13.18 -19.49
N ALA A 3 13.44 12.93 -20.77
CA ALA A 3 12.36 12.81 -21.76
C ALA A 3 11.36 11.69 -21.43
N LEU A 4 11.83 10.57 -20.89
CA LEU A 4 10.95 9.46 -20.49
C LEU A 4 10.07 9.84 -19.30
N LYS A 5 10.63 10.57 -18.32
CA LYS A 5 9.92 11.04 -17.15
C LYS A 5 8.81 12.04 -17.52
N ASP A 6 9.12 12.98 -18.37
CA ASP A 6 8.14 13.97 -18.84
C ASP A 6 7.05 13.33 -19.70
N THR A 7 7.41 12.37 -20.54
CA THR A 7 6.45 11.62 -21.35
C THR A 7 5.49 10.80 -20.48
N ILE A 8 6.00 10.11 -19.43
CA ILE A 8 5.17 9.34 -18.51
C ILE A 8 4.23 10.26 -17.73
N LEU A 9 4.72 11.40 -17.24
CA LEU A 9 3.90 12.37 -16.52
C LEU A 9 2.82 12.99 -17.42
N ASN A 10 3.16 13.32 -18.65
CA ASN A 10 2.20 13.85 -19.63
C ASN A 10 1.14 12.82 -20.00
N LEU A 11 1.52 11.55 -20.23
CA LEU A 11 0.56 10.46 -20.50
C LEU A 11 -0.37 10.22 -19.30
N ALA A 12 0.14 10.29 -18.07
CA ALA A 12 -0.65 10.07 -16.87
C ALA A 12 -1.70 11.18 -16.62
N ASN A 13 -1.49 12.38 -17.15
CA ASN A 13 -2.33 13.54 -16.89
C ASN A 13 -3.09 14.07 -18.12
N ASN A 14 -2.87 13.48 -19.30
CA ASN A 14 -3.54 13.93 -20.52
C ASN A 14 -4.89 13.20 -20.69
N THR A 15 -5.97 13.90 -20.34
CA THR A 15 -7.34 13.34 -20.46
C THR A 15 -7.76 13.11 -21.91
N ASP A 16 -7.14 13.78 -22.88
CA ASP A 16 -7.48 13.60 -24.29
C ASP A 16 -6.95 12.26 -24.82
N ASP A 17 -5.83 11.78 -24.33
CA ASP A 17 -5.35 10.42 -24.63
C ASP A 17 -6.36 9.37 -24.13
N TYR A 18 -6.90 9.53 -22.93
CA TYR A 18 -7.91 8.61 -22.39
C TYR A 18 -9.20 8.60 -23.21
N LYS A 19 -9.55 9.72 -23.83
CA LYS A 19 -10.73 9.81 -24.73
C LYS A 19 -10.49 9.16 -26.09
N SER A 20 -9.22 9.03 -26.51
CA SER A 20 -8.86 8.41 -27.79
C SER A 20 -8.74 6.88 -27.72
N PHE A 21 -8.55 6.31 -26.52
CA PHE A 21 -8.42 4.86 -26.31
C PHE A 21 -9.78 4.19 -26.09
N TYR A 22 -9.93 3.00 -26.66
CA TYR A 22 -11.14 2.19 -26.52
C TYR A 22 -10.80 0.75 -26.12
N HIS A 23 -11.63 0.20 -25.25
CA HIS A 23 -11.66 -1.22 -24.95
C HIS A 23 -12.77 -1.88 -25.78
N CYS A 24 -12.52 -3.12 -26.21
CA CYS A 24 -13.52 -3.89 -26.91
C CYS A 24 -14.01 -5.04 -26.03
N LYS A 25 -15.31 -5.10 -25.75
CA LYS A 25 -15.94 -6.20 -25.02
C LYS A 25 -17.23 -6.60 -25.71
N ASP A 26 -17.35 -7.87 -26.10
CA ASP A 26 -18.53 -8.43 -26.76
C ASP A 26 -18.98 -7.60 -27.99
N GLY A 27 -18.00 -7.17 -28.81
CA GLY A 27 -18.21 -6.33 -29.99
C GLY A 27 -18.56 -4.87 -29.69
N LYS A 28 -18.68 -4.48 -28.44
CA LYS A 28 -18.94 -3.09 -28.04
C LYS A 28 -17.64 -2.37 -27.72
N LYS A 29 -17.53 -1.14 -28.23
CA LYS A 29 -16.42 -0.24 -27.88
C LYS A 29 -16.79 0.57 -26.65
N ILE A 30 -15.92 0.52 -25.63
CA ILE A 30 -16.05 1.30 -24.39
C ILE A 30 -14.84 2.22 -24.33
N ARG A 31 -15.06 3.51 -24.23
CA ARG A 31 -13.98 4.50 -24.17
C ARG A 31 -13.21 4.37 -22.84
N HIS A 32 -11.91 4.40 -22.89
CA HIS A 32 -11.05 4.28 -21.69
C HIS A 32 -11.35 5.37 -20.66
N TYR A 33 -11.63 6.58 -21.09
CA TYR A 33 -12.00 7.69 -20.21
C TYR A 33 -13.17 7.35 -19.28
N ASP A 34 -14.17 6.63 -19.79
CA ASP A 34 -15.38 6.28 -19.04
C ASP A 34 -15.15 5.14 -18.02
N VAL A 35 -14.09 4.34 -18.21
CA VAL A 35 -13.78 3.17 -17.37
C VAL A 35 -12.37 3.20 -16.78
N HIS A 36 -11.67 4.32 -16.90
CA HIS A 36 -10.28 4.47 -16.47
C HIS A 36 -10.04 3.99 -15.02
N ASN A 37 -10.88 4.41 -14.09
CA ASN A 37 -10.74 4.04 -12.68
C ASN A 37 -11.02 2.56 -12.39
N LEU A 38 -11.65 1.84 -13.33
CA LEU A 38 -11.91 0.40 -13.20
C LEU A 38 -10.81 -0.46 -13.79
N TYR A 39 -9.80 0.14 -14.45
CA TYR A 39 -8.77 -0.63 -15.12
C TYR A 39 -7.95 -1.48 -14.14
N GLY A 40 -7.39 -0.85 -13.10
CA GLY A 40 -6.64 -1.55 -12.05
C GLY A 40 -7.52 -2.52 -11.25
N TYR A 41 -8.76 -2.16 -10.99
CA TYR A 41 -9.75 -3.05 -10.38
C TYR A 41 -9.91 -4.35 -11.19
N ASN A 42 -10.16 -4.23 -12.50
CA ASN A 42 -10.36 -5.39 -13.36
C ASN A 42 -9.11 -6.25 -13.48
N MET A 43 -7.93 -5.66 -13.52
CA MET A 43 -6.65 -6.41 -13.50
C MET A 43 -6.51 -7.23 -12.21
N THR A 44 -6.72 -6.62 -11.05
CA THR A 44 -6.63 -7.28 -9.75
C THR A 44 -7.68 -8.38 -9.61
N ARG A 45 -8.90 -8.11 -10.03
CA ARG A 45 -9.99 -9.09 -10.04
C ARG A 45 -9.65 -10.30 -10.93
N ALA A 46 -9.24 -10.07 -12.17
CA ALA A 46 -8.89 -11.14 -13.10
C ALA A 46 -7.75 -12.04 -12.57
N ALA A 47 -6.73 -11.42 -11.93
CA ALA A 47 -5.65 -12.17 -11.30
C ALA A 47 -6.16 -12.99 -10.09
N SER A 48 -7.01 -12.42 -9.24
CA SER A 48 -7.61 -13.14 -8.11
C SER A 48 -8.42 -14.35 -8.56
N GLU A 49 -9.31 -14.16 -9.54
CA GLU A 49 -10.13 -15.23 -10.11
C GLU A 49 -9.28 -16.33 -10.77
N ALA A 50 -8.13 -15.96 -11.37
CA ALA A 50 -7.19 -16.93 -11.95
C ALA A 50 -6.50 -17.76 -10.86
N PHE A 51 -6.04 -17.11 -9.78
CA PHE A 51 -5.42 -17.83 -8.66
C PHE A 51 -6.39 -18.77 -7.95
N GLU A 52 -7.64 -18.37 -7.76
CA GLU A 52 -8.68 -19.25 -7.19
C GLU A 52 -8.88 -20.52 -8.02
N LYS A 53 -8.73 -20.44 -9.33
CA LYS A 53 -8.83 -21.62 -10.23
C LYS A 53 -7.56 -22.48 -10.21
N ILE A 54 -6.38 -21.86 -10.15
CA ILE A 54 -5.09 -22.56 -10.26
C ILE A 54 -4.69 -23.20 -8.92
N SER A 55 -4.99 -22.54 -7.82
CA SER A 55 -4.58 -22.97 -6.48
C SER A 55 -5.68 -22.69 -5.44
N PRO A 56 -6.84 -23.36 -5.55
CA PRO A 56 -8.00 -23.08 -4.70
C PRO A 56 -7.76 -23.36 -3.20
N GLU A 57 -6.77 -24.21 -2.90
CA GLU A 57 -6.39 -24.58 -1.53
C GLU A 57 -5.43 -23.56 -0.88
N LYS A 58 -4.92 -22.59 -1.63
CA LYS A 58 -3.93 -21.62 -1.15
C LYS A 58 -4.56 -20.25 -0.90
N ARG A 59 -4.19 -19.64 0.22
CA ARG A 59 -4.45 -18.22 0.43
C ARG A 59 -3.44 -17.41 -0.35
N ILE A 60 -3.94 -16.59 -1.26
CA ILE A 60 -3.11 -15.78 -2.15
C ILE A 60 -2.92 -14.40 -1.53
N LEU A 61 -1.68 -13.92 -1.52
CA LEU A 61 -1.35 -12.54 -1.21
C LEU A 61 -1.25 -11.76 -2.51
N MET A 62 -2.16 -10.82 -2.68
CA MET A 62 -2.12 -9.85 -3.79
C MET A 62 -2.17 -8.44 -3.25
N PHE A 63 -1.41 -7.56 -3.87
CA PHE A 63 -1.55 -6.12 -3.66
C PHE A 63 -1.29 -5.36 -4.96
N SER A 64 -1.95 -4.24 -5.10
CA SER A 64 -1.94 -3.42 -6.31
C SER A 64 -1.74 -1.95 -5.93
N ARG A 65 -1.44 -1.11 -6.90
CA ARG A 65 -1.38 0.35 -6.73
C ARG A 65 -2.69 1.00 -7.16
N SER A 66 -3.09 0.78 -8.41
CA SER A 66 -4.32 1.32 -8.97
C SER A 66 -5.52 0.57 -8.44
N SER A 67 -6.44 1.28 -7.83
CA SER A 67 -7.61 0.68 -7.18
C SER A 67 -8.80 1.63 -7.18
N CYS A 68 -9.95 1.10 -6.87
CA CYS A 68 -11.17 1.85 -6.55
C CYS A 68 -11.93 1.12 -5.43
N ILE A 69 -12.98 1.72 -4.91
CA ILE A 69 -13.85 1.07 -3.93
C ILE A 69 -14.35 -0.26 -4.50
N GLY A 70 -14.22 -1.32 -3.72
CA GLY A 70 -14.51 -2.70 -4.12
C GLY A 70 -13.28 -3.54 -4.48
N SER A 71 -12.13 -2.92 -4.82
CA SER A 71 -10.88 -3.65 -5.11
C SER A 71 -10.34 -4.40 -3.90
N HIS A 72 -10.65 -3.96 -2.68
CA HIS A 72 -10.25 -4.60 -1.42
C HIS A 72 -10.73 -6.05 -1.29
N ARG A 73 -11.73 -6.45 -2.05
CA ARG A 73 -12.23 -7.85 -2.11
C ARG A 73 -11.27 -8.79 -2.81
N TYR A 74 -10.36 -8.27 -3.61
CA TYR A 74 -9.45 -9.03 -4.45
C TYR A 74 -7.99 -8.90 -4.06
N GLY A 75 -7.62 -7.85 -3.36
CA GLY A 75 -6.25 -7.61 -2.92
C GLY A 75 -6.10 -6.38 -2.05
N GLY A 76 -4.93 -6.25 -1.45
CA GLY A 76 -4.51 -5.04 -0.75
C GLY A 76 -3.91 -4.01 -1.69
N ILE A 77 -3.46 -2.91 -1.12
CA ILE A 77 -2.72 -1.87 -1.85
C ILE A 77 -1.51 -1.41 -1.04
N TRP A 78 -0.45 -0.97 -1.73
CA TRP A 78 0.60 -0.20 -1.07
C TRP A 78 0.43 1.29 -1.41
N MET A 79 1.01 2.15 -0.58
CA MET A 79 0.79 3.59 -0.63
C MET A 79 1.59 4.32 -1.72
N GLY A 80 2.18 3.59 -2.68
CA GLY A 80 2.90 4.14 -3.82
C GLY A 80 4.33 4.57 -3.53
N ASP A 81 4.90 5.36 -4.43
CA ASP A 81 6.31 5.79 -4.42
C ASP A 81 6.50 6.98 -3.49
N ASN A 82 6.70 6.69 -2.21
CA ASN A 82 7.04 7.69 -1.21
C ASN A 82 8.53 8.07 -1.27
N MET A 83 8.89 9.21 -0.69
CA MET A 83 10.26 9.69 -0.64
C MET A 83 10.86 9.51 0.77
N SER A 84 12.18 9.40 0.85
CA SER A 84 12.93 9.30 2.12
C SER A 84 12.91 10.62 2.89
N ARG A 85 11.72 11.03 3.36
CA ARG A 85 11.44 12.30 4.06
C ARG A 85 10.57 12.08 5.30
N TRP A 86 10.81 12.86 6.34
CA TRP A 86 10.03 12.79 7.58
C TRP A 86 8.54 13.03 7.37
N GLN A 87 8.19 13.95 6.48
CA GLN A 87 6.81 14.27 6.14
C GLN A 87 6.06 13.06 5.58
N HIS A 88 6.77 12.15 4.90
CA HIS A 88 6.19 10.96 4.33
C HIS A 88 5.87 9.87 5.36
N ILE A 89 6.59 9.83 6.50
CA ILE A 89 6.18 8.99 7.65
C ILE A 89 4.82 9.47 8.18
N LEU A 90 4.67 10.79 8.40
CA LEU A 90 3.40 11.35 8.85
C LEU A 90 2.28 11.13 7.83
N LEU A 91 2.58 11.27 6.54
CA LEU A 91 1.63 10.99 5.46
C LEU A 91 1.16 9.53 5.50
N ASN A 92 2.08 8.57 5.62
CA ASN A 92 1.74 7.15 5.70
C ASN A 92 0.89 6.84 6.93
N LEU A 93 1.18 7.47 8.08
CA LEU A 93 0.38 7.33 9.28
C LEU A 93 -1.07 7.79 9.08
N LYS A 94 -1.27 8.91 8.37
CA LYS A 94 -2.61 9.43 8.04
C LYS A 94 -3.33 8.61 6.96
N MET A 95 -2.59 8.08 5.98
CA MET A 95 -3.16 7.29 4.90
C MET A 95 -3.67 5.93 5.38
N LEU A 96 -3.02 5.31 6.37
CA LEU A 96 -3.40 3.99 6.87
C LEU A 96 -4.88 3.92 7.31
N PRO A 97 -5.36 4.76 8.24
CA PRO A 97 -6.77 4.76 8.61
C PRO A 97 -7.69 5.17 7.46
N SER A 98 -7.27 6.12 6.62
CA SER A 98 -8.07 6.56 5.45
C SER A 98 -8.32 5.41 4.46
N LEU A 99 -7.30 4.59 4.19
CA LEU A 99 -7.44 3.41 3.34
C LEU A 99 -8.30 2.33 4.00
N ASN A 100 -8.17 2.15 5.32
CA ASN A 100 -9.03 1.23 6.08
C ASN A 100 -10.50 1.64 6.02
N MET A 101 -10.82 2.93 6.07
CA MET A 101 -12.18 3.44 5.87
C MET A 101 -12.76 3.06 4.50
N CYS A 102 -11.91 2.94 3.49
CA CYS A 102 -12.29 2.50 2.14
C CYS A 102 -12.31 0.96 1.99
N GLY A 103 -12.10 0.22 3.08
CA GLY A 103 -12.08 -1.25 3.10
C GLY A 103 -10.73 -1.89 2.81
N PHE A 104 -9.68 -1.11 2.51
CA PHE A 104 -8.34 -1.65 2.28
C PHE A 104 -7.62 -1.92 3.61
N LEU A 105 -7.82 -3.10 4.16
CA LEU A 105 -7.19 -3.51 5.40
C LEU A 105 -5.72 -3.90 5.20
N TYR A 106 -5.41 -4.65 4.11
CA TYR A 106 -4.04 -5.05 3.79
C TYR A 106 -3.34 -3.92 3.05
N THR A 107 -2.66 -3.07 3.80
CA THR A 107 -1.96 -1.92 3.26
C THR A 107 -0.68 -1.61 4.04
N GLY A 108 0.21 -0.87 3.42
CA GLY A 108 1.46 -0.38 3.99
C GLY A 108 2.21 0.50 3.00
N ALA A 109 3.35 1.00 3.44
CA ALA A 109 4.22 1.87 2.67
C ALA A 109 5.60 1.25 2.48
N ASP A 110 6.37 1.76 1.55
CA ASP A 110 7.78 1.42 1.38
C ASP A 110 8.58 2.03 2.54
N LEU A 111 9.04 1.17 3.45
CA LEU A 111 9.78 1.61 4.64
C LEU A 111 11.13 2.19 4.23
N GLY A 112 11.43 3.38 4.75
CA GLY A 112 12.62 4.12 4.42
C GLY A 112 12.45 5.11 3.26
N GLY A 113 11.38 4.95 2.48
CA GLY A 113 11.11 5.70 1.26
C GLY A 113 11.58 4.96 0.02
N PHE A 114 10.75 5.02 -1.04
CA PHE A 114 11.08 4.45 -2.36
C PHE A 114 12.09 5.32 -3.09
N GLY A 115 11.87 6.63 -3.16
CA GLY A 115 12.76 7.59 -3.77
C GLY A 115 13.67 8.28 -2.77
N GLU A 116 14.77 8.82 -3.27
CA GLU A 116 15.84 9.46 -2.47
C GLU A 116 16.61 8.46 -1.58
N ASN A 117 17.54 8.97 -0.77
CA ASN A 117 18.38 8.16 0.09
C ASN A 117 17.95 8.31 1.55
N THR A 118 17.52 7.23 2.14
CA THR A 118 17.13 7.24 3.56
C THR A 118 18.35 7.46 4.48
N THR A 119 18.09 8.01 5.65
CA THR A 119 19.05 8.03 6.76
C THR A 119 18.75 6.90 7.73
N GLU A 120 19.75 6.56 8.57
CA GLU A 120 19.60 5.52 9.59
C GLU A 120 18.44 5.81 10.56
N ASP A 121 18.35 7.05 11.06
CA ASP A 121 17.29 7.44 12.00
C ASP A 121 15.91 7.44 11.34
N LEU A 122 15.80 7.95 10.12
CA LEU A 122 14.54 7.93 9.35
C LEU A 122 14.06 6.50 9.14
N LEU A 123 14.95 5.60 8.75
CA LEU A 123 14.63 4.20 8.54
C LEU A 123 14.16 3.52 9.84
N LEU A 124 14.87 3.75 10.94
CA LEU A 124 14.46 3.24 12.27
C LEU A 124 13.04 3.68 12.66
N ARG A 125 12.73 4.96 12.47
CA ARG A 125 11.38 5.48 12.76
C ARG A 125 10.32 4.87 11.85
N TRP A 126 10.65 4.69 10.58
CA TRP A 126 9.72 4.05 9.65
C TRP A 126 9.46 2.59 9.98
N TYR A 127 10.51 1.84 10.40
CA TYR A 127 10.33 0.49 10.90
C TYR A 127 9.47 0.45 12.16
N ALA A 128 9.68 1.38 13.10
CA ALA A 128 8.87 1.46 14.32
C ALA A 128 7.38 1.71 14.02
N LEU A 129 7.05 2.52 13.02
CA LEU A 129 5.68 2.65 12.52
C LEU A 129 5.23 1.40 11.76
N GLY A 130 6.09 0.88 10.90
CA GLY A 130 5.77 -0.20 9.97
C GLY A 130 5.39 -1.52 10.65
N ILE A 131 5.87 -1.77 11.87
CA ILE A 131 5.50 -3.00 12.59
C ILE A 131 3.98 -3.14 12.84
N PHE A 132 3.25 -2.05 12.79
CA PHE A 132 1.79 -2.04 12.93
C PHE A 132 1.05 -2.11 11.59
N MET A 133 1.74 -1.93 10.46
CA MET A 133 1.13 -2.05 9.14
C MET A 133 1.03 -3.52 8.72
N PRO A 134 -0.09 -3.98 8.15
CA PRO A 134 -0.19 -5.34 7.60
C PRO A 134 0.89 -5.63 6.56
N LEU A 135 1.08 -4.76 5.58
CA LEU A 135 2.21 -4.82 4.65
C LEU A 135 3.43 -4.10 5.25
N LEU A 136 4.40 -4.88 5.72
CA LEU A 136 5.71 -4.40 6.17
C LEU A 136 6.75 -4.75 5.11
N ARG A 137 7.17 -3.77 4.32
CA ARG A 137 8.11 -3.96 3.21
C ARG A 137 9.14 -2.84 3.15
N ASN A 138 10.43 -3.21 3.15
CA ASN A 138 11.51 -2.32 2.75
C ASN A 138 11.67 -2.39 1.23
N HIS A 139 11.61 -1.25 0.56
CA HIS A 139 11.69 -1.17 -0.89
C HIS A 139 12.18 0.21 -1.32
N SER A 140 13.10 0.23 -2.30
CA SER A 140 13.67 1.47 -2.83
C SER A 140 13.88 1.40 -4.34
N ALA A 141 13.99 2.55 -4.98
CA ALA A 141 14.21 2.68 -6.41
C ALA A 141 15.64 2.27 -6.78
N LEU A 142 15.79 1.80 -8.00
CA LEU A 142 17.11 1.55 -8.60
C LEU A 142 17.96 2.82 -8.58
N GLY A 143 19.20 2.70 -8.14
CA GLY A 143 20.16 3.81 -8.06
C GLY A 143 20.09 4.62 -6.75
N THR A 144 19.20 4.28 -5.82
CA THR A 144 19.24 4.81 -4.46
C THR A 144 20.26 4.04 -3.60
N ARG A 145 20.57 4.60 -2.42
CA ARG A 145 21.37 3.88 -1.43
C ARG A 145 20.70 2.58 -1.02
N GLU A 146 21.46 1.52 -0.86
CA GLU A 146 21.01 0.30 -0.21
C GLU A 146 20.53 0.61 1.22
N GLN A 147 19.33 0.21 1.54
CA GLN A 147 18.65 0.58 2.79
C GLN A 147 18.20 -0.60 3.64
N GLU A 148 18.71 -1.78 3.38
CA GLU A 148 18.46 -2.93 4.24
C GLU A 148 19.00 -2.68 5.66
N PRO A 149 18.32 -3.11 6.71
CA PRO A 149 18.71 -2.86 8.10
C PRO A 149 20.13 -3.26 8.44
N PHE A 150 20.66 -4.32 7.83
CA PHE A 150 22.04 -4.80 8.08
C PHE A 150 23.13 -3.89 7.51
N ARG A 151 22.78 -2.92 6.64
CA ARG A 151 23.70 -1.89 6.15
C ARG A 151 24.02 -0.84 7.22
N PHE A 152 23.17 -0.68 8.21
CA PHE A 152 23.29 0.30 9.28
C PHE A 152 23.85 -0.36 10.56
N LYS A 153 25.16 -0.63 10.55
CA LYS A 153 25.84 -1.45 11.58
C LYS A 153 25.61 -0.97 13.02
N ASN A 154 25.52 0.36 13.22
CA ASN A 154 25.31 0.94 14.55
C ASN A 154 23.89 0.74 15.11
N SER A 155 22.95 0.38 14.26
CA SER A 155 21.53 0.21 14.62
C SER A 155 21.00 -1.21 14.40
N ILE A 156 21.82 -2.18 14.05
CA ILE A 156 21.38 -3.57 13.81
C ILE A 156 20.56 -4.11 14.97
N GLU A 157 21.01 -3.92 16.21
CA GLU A 157 20.29 -4.39 17.40
C GLU A 157 18.96 -3.68 17.57
N LYS A 158 18.88 -2.39 17.26
CA LYS A 158 17.62 -1.62 17.31
C LYS A 158 16.62 -2.17 16.29
N PHE A 159 17.05 -2.41 15.06
CA PHE A 159 16.20 -3.04 14.03
C PHE A 159 15.74 -4.44 14.44
N ARG A 160 16.65 -5.25 15.00
CA ARG A 160 16.33 -6.60 15.52
C ARG A 160 15.24 -6.53 16.59
N ASN A 161 15.38 -5.60 17.55
CA ASN A 161 14.41 -5.42 18.62
C ASN A 161 13.03 -4.99 18.09
N ILE A 162 13.00 -4.06 17.13
CA ILE A 162 11.77 -3.62 16.46
C ILE A 162 11.10 -4.81 15.74
N LEU A 163 11.86 -5.59 14.97
CA LEU A 163 11.34 -6.75 14.25
C LEU A 163 10.89 -7.87 15.20
N ASN A 164 11.62 -8.12 16.27
CA ASN A 164 11.22 -9.08 17.32
C ASN A 164 9.89 -8.65 17.95
N LEU A 165 9.69 -7.35 18.19
CA LEU A 165 8.40 -6.85 18.66
C LEU A 165 7.30 -7.13 17.63
N ARG A 166 7.55 -6.91 16.33
CA ARG A 166 6.61 -7.27 15.26
C ARG A 166 6.21 -8.73 15.33
N TYR A 167 7.19 -9.64 15.42
CA TYR A 167 6.90 -11.08 15.50
C TYR A 167 6.09 -11.47 16.74
N ARG A 168 6.33 -10.83 17.88
CA ARG A 168 5.52 -11.02 19.08
C ARG A 168 4.10 -10.50 18.95
N LEU A 169 3.91 -9.43 18.17
CA LEU A 169 2.61 -8.82 17.91
C LEU A 169 1.82 -9.51 16.79
N LEU A 170 2.45 -10.36 15.96
CA LEU A 170 1.76 -10.98 14.82
C LEU A 170 0.45 -11.71 15.18
N PRO A 171 0.34 -12.49 16.27
CA PRO A 171 -0.93 -13.12 16.62
C PRO A 171 -2.04 -12.10 16.91
N TYR A 172 -1.70 -11.00 17.59
CA TYR A 172 -2.63 -9.90 17.85
C TYR A 172 -3.02 -9.18 16.56
N ILE A 173 -2.02 -8.77 15.75
CA ILE A 173 -2.23 -8.09 14.46
C ILE A 173 -3.11 -8.94 13.54
N TYR A 174 -2.83 -10.24 13.45
CA TYR A 174 -3.62 -11.16 12.63
C TYR A 174 -5.06 -11.26 13.13
N SER A 175 -5.27 -11.37 14.44
CA SER A 175 -6.59 -11.46 15.04
C SER A 175 -7.42 -10.20 14.79
N GLU A 176 -6.84 -9.02 14.99
CA GLU A 176 -7.54 -7.74 14.74
C GLU A 176 -7.79 -7.52 13.23
N PHE A 177 -6.84 -7.92 12.38
CA PHE A 177 -7.03 -7.89 10.94
C PHE A 177 -8.20 -8.79 10.50
N MET A 178 -8.24 -10.03 10.95
CA MET A 178 -9.31 -10.97 10.62
C MET A 178 -10.66 -10.52 11.19
N LYS A 179 -10.67 -9.99 12.41
CA LYS A 179 -11.87 -9.38 13.00
C LYS A 179 -12.41 -8.24 12.14
N ALA A 180 -11.54 -7.32 11.74
CA ALA A 180 -11.91 -6.21 10.87
C ALA A 180 -12.45 -6.71 9.51
N ALA A 181 -11.82 -7.71 8.90
CA ALA A 181 -12.23 -8.29 7.63
C ALA A 181 -13.60 -8.98 7.72
N LEU A 182 -13.87 -9.73 8.80
CA LEU A 182 -15.12 -10.47 8.98
C LEU A 182 -16.29 -9.59 9.42
N GLN A 183 -16.01 -8.51 10.14
CA GLN A 183 -17.04 -7.61 10.69
C GLN A 183 -17.25 -6.35 9.81
N GLY A 184 -16.44 -6.14 8.77
CA GLY A 184 -16.50 -4.94 7.95
C GLY A 184 -16.09 -3.67 8.70
N THR A 185 -15.13 -3.79 9.64
CA THR A 185 -14.62 -2.69 10.45
C THR A 185 -13.22 -2.27 10.03
N MET A 186 -12.60 -1.36 10.75
CA MET A 186 -11.23 -0.90 10.49
C MET A 186 -10.22 -1.69 11.34
N TYR A 187 -9.10 -2.07 10.73
CA TYR A 187 -7.94 -2.58 11.44
C TYR A 187 -7.20 -1.46 12.19
N ALA A 188 -6.95 -0.35 11.51
CA ALA A 188 -6.35 0.86 12.08
C ALA A 188 -7.41 1.95 12.17
N SER A 189 -8.00 2.12 13.35
CA SER A 189 -9.07 3.05 13.62
C SER A 189 -8.54 4.30 14.33
N PRO A 190 -8.93 5.52 13.92
CA PRO A 190 -8.67 6.72 14.71
C PRO A 190 -9.34 6.61 16.08
N LEU A 191 -8.69 7.17 17.11
CA LEU A 191 -9.24 7.17 18.48
C LEU A 191 -10.61 7.80 18.55
N GLY A 192 -10.83 8.91 17.85
CA GLY A 192 -12.10 9.59 17.78
C GLY A 192 -13.26 8.78 17.20
N PHE A 193 -13.00 7.65 16.51
CA PHE A 193 -14.06 6.73 16.07
C PHE A 193 -14.59 5.86 17.21
N ILE A 194 -13.72 5.60 18.19
CA ILE A 194 -14.04 4.77 19.36
C ILE A 194 -14.60 5.67 20.48
N TRP A 195 -13.98 6.82 20.67
CA TRP A 195 -14.31 7.80 21.73
C TRP A 195 -14.71 9.14 21.12
N SER A 196 -15.80 9.15 20.34
CA SER A 196 -16.23 10.32 19.56
C SER A 196 -16.67 11.54 20.39
N LYS A 197 -16.81 11.38 21.71
CA LYS A 197 -17.17 12.46 22.66
C LYS A 197 -15.97 12.92 23.49
N ASP A 198 -14.81 12.33 23.31
CA ASP A 198 -13.58 12.67 23.99
C ASP A 198 -12.84 13.71 23.14
N GLU A 199 -12.68 14.92 23.66
CA GLU A 199 -12.04 16.04 22.96
C GLU A 199 -10.54 15.80 22.76
N ASP A 200 -9.92 14.90 23.52
CA ASP A 200 -8.51 14.54 23.46
C ASP A 200 -8.24 13.30 22.55
N ALA A 201 -9.27 12.71 21.95
CA ALA A 201 -9.19 11.48 21.14
C ALA A 201 -8.92 11.73 19.64
#